data_1b709be461c45150b915e79d5a37d264
#
_entry.id   1b709be461c45150b915e79d5a37d264
#
_cell.length_a   1.000
_cell.length_b   1.000
_cell.length_c   1.000
_cell.angle_alpha   90.00
_cell.angle_beta   90.00
_cell.angle_gamma   90.00
#
_symmetry.space_group_name_H-M   'P 1'
#
loop_
_entity.id
_entity.type
_entity.pdbx_description
1 polymer ?
#
loop_
_entity_poly.entity_id
_entity_poly.type
_entity_poly.pdbx_seq_one_letter_code
_entity_poly.pdbx_strand_id
1 'polypeptide(L)'
;MQTERLELIAAARALVEELIEEGVDGFTRLAAEGPVAEPSVDQPVLAGQAALAAVREALGDCRRCDLCLKRNQIVFGDGHPDADLMFIGEGPGETEDLRGLPFVGRAGELLTQMIEKGLGIARSDVYICNIVKCRPPQNRTPLPPEVAACRPFLDGQIDAV
;
A
#
# COMPACT_ATOMS: atom_id res chain seq x y z
N MET A 1 -24.49 2.02 -3.09
CA MET A 1 -23.13 1.89 -3.61
C MET A 1 -22.40 3.24 -3.77
N GLN A 2 -22.85 4.17 -4.63
CA GLN A 2 -22.16 5.46 -4.81
C GLN A 2 -22.29 6.41 -3.60
N THR A 3 -23.42 6.38 -2.91
CA THR A 3 -23.68 7.19 -1.70
C THR A 3 -22.85 6.71 -0.50
N GLU A 4 -22.74 5.41 -0.29
CA GLU A 4 -21.93 4.80 0.77
C GLU A 4 -20.44 5.10 0.60
N ARG A 5 -19.97 5.11 -0.66
CA ARG A 5 -18.58 5.48 -0.98
C ARG A 5 -18.26 6.93 -0.61
N LEU A 6 -19.19 7.85 -0.86
CA LEU A 6 -19.02 9.26 -0.48
C LEU A 6 -19.06 9.46 1.03
N GLU A 7 -19.85 8.69 1.75
CA GLU A 7 -19.91 8.73 3.22
C GLU A 7 -18.62 8.19 3.84
N LEU A 8 -18.05 7.12 3.29
CA LEU A 8 -16.78 6.54 3.75
C LEU A 8 -15.60 7.52 3.55
N ILE A 9 -15.56 8.19 2.41
CA ILE A 9 -14.54 9.22 2.11
C ILE A 9 -14.70 10.42 3.06
N ALA A 10 -15.93 10.82 3.37
CA ALA A 10 -16.19 11.90 4.29
C ALA A 10 -15.77 11.54 5.73
N ALA A 11 -16.06 10.32 6.18
CA ALA A 11 -15.66 9.83 7.49
C ALA A 11 -14.12 9.73 7.63
N ALA A 12 -13.44 9.25 6.60
CA ALA A 12 -11.97 9.18 6.58
C ALA A 12 -11.32 10.58 6.62
N ARG A 13 -11.91 11.56 5.92
CA ARG A 13 -11.46 12.97 5.98
C ARG A 13 -11.63 13.58 7.36
N ALA A 14 -12.77 13.36 8.00
CA ALA A 14 -13.04 13.88 9.35
C ALA A 14 -12.03 13.32 10.36
N LEU A 15 -11.69 12.04 10.27
CA LEU A 15 -10.69 11.42 11.14
C LEU A 15 -9.29 12.00 10.95
N VAL A 16 -8.90 12.30 9.71
CA VAL A 16 -7.62 12.94 9.40
C VAL A 16 -7.57 14.38 9.91
N GLU A 17 -8.66 15.12 9.80
CA GLU A 17 -8.77 16.48 10.30
C GLU A 17 -8.70 16.52 11.85
N GLU A 18 -9.33 15.58 12.53
CA GLU A 18 -9.26 15.43 13.99
C GLU A 18 -7.83 15.11 14.47
N LEU A 19 -7.11 14.23 13.77
CA LEU A 19 -5.70 13.92 14.06
C LEU A 19 -4.76 15.12 13.86
N ILE A 20 -5.06 15.99 12.89
CA ILE A 20 -4.30 17.22 12.65
C ILE A 20 -4.54 18.23 13.79
N GLU A 21 -5.78 18.34 14.29
CA GLU A 21 -6.11 19.21 15.42
C GLU A 21 -5.48 18.74 16.75
N GLU A 22 -5.25 17.44 16.91
CA GLU A 22 -4.55 16.84 18.06
C GLU A 22 -3.02 16.98 18.01
N GLY A 23 -2.48 17.66 16.99
CA GLY A 23 -1.05 17.99 16.90
C GLY A 23 -0.18 16.86 16.34
N VAL A 24 -0.73 15.97 15.53
CA VAL A 24 0.04 15.01 14.76
C VAL A 24 0.66 15.73 13.55
N ASP A 25 1.81 16.37 13.77
CA ASP A 25 2.61 17.05 12.75
C ASP A 25 3.27 16.01 11.80
N GLY A 26 2.57 15.58 10.77
CA GLY A 26 3.13 14.59 9.83
C GLY A 26 2.46 14.53 8.47
N PHE A 27 1.35 15.22 8.27
CA PHE A 27 0.69 15.27 6.97
C PHE A 27 1.07 16.55 6.20
N THR A 28 2.26 16.56 5.63
CA THR A 28 2.59 17.57 4.62
C THR A 28 1.77 17.28 3.38
N ARG A 29 0.76 18.09 3.11
CA ARG A 29 0.06 18.10 1.83
C ARG A 29 1.09 18.42 0.76
N LEU A 30 1.57 17.43 0.04
CA LEU A 30 2.31 17.65 -1.20
C LEU A 30 1.35 18.37 -2.14
N ALA A 31 1.56 19.67 -2.32
CA ALA A 31 0.89 20.41 -3.35
C ALA A 31 1.27 19.75 -4.68
N ALA A 32 0.30 19.19 -5.39
CA ALA A 32 0.47 18.74 -6.75
C ALA A 32 0.67 20.00 -7.61
N GLU A 33 1.91 20.46 -7.74
CA GLU A 33 2.28 21.49 -8.70
C GLU A 33 2.51 20.82 -10.07
N GLY A 34 1.48 20.86 -10.89
CA GLY A 34 1.52 20.44 -12.29
C GLY A 34 0.11 20.14 -12.79
N PRO A 35 -0.19 20.40 -14.09
CA PRO A 35 -1.45 19.95 -14.64
C PRO A 35 -1.48 18.43 -14.54
N VAL A 36 -2.43 17.92 -13.74
CA VAL A 36 -2.78 16.49 -13.76
C VAL A 36 -3.24 16.21 -15.17
N ALA A 37 -2.42 15.48 -15.95
CA ALA A 37 -2.83 14.97 -17.23
C ALA A 37 -4.08 14.13 -17.00
N GLU A 38 -5.21 14.55 -17.58
CA GLU A 38 -6.42 13.75 -17.56
C GLU A 38 -6.09 12.38 -18.19
N PRO A 39 -6.45 11.27 -17.54
CA PRO A 39 -6.19 9.95 -18.10
C PRO A 39 -6.89 9.87 -19.46
N SER A 40 -6.13 9.62 -20.52
CA SER A 40 -6.67 9.40 -21.85
C SER A 40 -7.59 8.17 -21.83
N VAL A 41 -8.85 8.36 -22.23
CA VAL A 41 -9.99 7.44 -22.05
C VAL A 41 -9.92 6.19 -22.96
N ASP A 42 -8.78 5.89 -23.58
CA ASP A 42 -8.69 4.90 -24.68
C ASP A 42 -7.68 3.73 -24.47
N GLN A 43 -7.28 3.48 -23.21
CA GLN A 43 -6.57 2.23 -22.91
C GLN A 43 -7.52 1.25 -22.21
N PRO A 44 -7.54 -0.04 -22.59
CA PRO A 44 -8.35 -1.04 -21.90
C PRO A 44 -7.88 -1.10 -20.45
N VAL A 45 -8.73 -0.65 -19.53
CA VAL A 45 -8.51 -0.76 -18.09
C VAL A 45 -8.53 -2.26 -17.78
N LEU A 46 -7.37 -2.82 -17.45
CA LEU A 46 -7.31 -4.19 -16.94
C LEU A 46 -8.10 -4.23 -15.64
N ALA A 47 -8.93 -5.26 -15.46
CA ALA A 47 -9.56 -5.50 -14.17
C ALA A 47 -8.46 -5.58 -13.09
N GLY A 48 -8.70 -5.05 -11.88
CA GLY A 48 -7.70 -4.89 -10.82
C GLY A 48 -6.82 -6.13 -10.60
N GLN A 49 -7.43 -7.32 -10.59
CA GLN A 49 -6.67 -8.58 -10.46
C GLN A 49 -5.66 -8.79 -11.60
N ALA A 50 -6.04 -8.51 -12.86
CA ALA A 50 -5.15 -8.66 -14.00
C ALA A 50 -4.06 -7.59 -14.00
N ALA A 51 -4.39 -6.37 -13.61
CA ALA A 51 -3.44 -5.27 -13.47
C ALA A 51 -2.41 -5.57 -12.36
N LEU A 52 -2.85 -6.03 -11.18
CA LEU A 52 -1.96 -6.47 -10.10
C LEU A 52 -1.05 -7.64 -10.53
N ALA A 53 -1.58 -8.59 -11.30
CA ALA A 53 -0.79 -9.70 -11.82
C ALA A 53 0.31 -9.21 -12.76
N ALA A 54 0.03 -8.24 -13.64
CA ALA A 54 1.02 -7.62 -14.52
C ALA A 54 2.11 -6.89 -13.72
N VAL A 55 1.75 -6.15 -12.67
CA VAL A 55 2.73 -5.50 -11.77
C VAL A 55 3.59 -6.55 -11.05
N ARG A 56 2.99 -7.65 -10.61
CA ARG A 56 3.71 -8.76 -9.97
C ARG A 56 4.69 -9.44 -10.92
N GLU A 57 4.28 -9.67 -12.16
CA GLU A 57 5.13 -10.23 -13.20
C GLU A 57 6.30 -9.31 -13.53
N ALA A 58 6.05 -7.99 -13.69
CA ALA A 58 7.07 -6.98 -13.91
C ALA A 58 8.08 -6.89 -12.74
N LEU A 59 7.62 -7.11 -11.51
CA LEU A 59 8.48 -7.21 -10.33
C LEU A 59 9.39 -8.42 -10.42
N GLY A 60 8.86 -9.60 -10.74
CA GLY A 60 9.57 -10.87 -10.85
C GLY A 60 10.39 -11.20 -9.59
N ASP A 61 11.55 -11.85 -9.76
CA ASP A 61 12.58 -11.99 -8.70
C ASP A 61 13.46 -10.73 -8.67
N CYS A 62 12.88 -9.61 -8.26
CA CYS A 62 13.47 -8.27 -8.30
C CYS A 62 14.86 -8.22 -7.64
N ARG A 63 15.84 -7.66 -8.36
CA ARG A 63 17.22 -7.43 -7.88
C ARG A 63 17.67 -5.97 -8.09
N ARG A 64 16.72 -5.02 -8.07
CA ARG A 64 16.98 -3.61 -8.39
C ARG A 64 17.63 -2.81 -7.24
N CYS A 65 17.67 -3.36 -6.03
CA CYS A 65 18.34 -2.75 -4.87
C CYS A 65 18.88 -3.82 -3.91
N ASP A 66 19.73 -3.42 -2.99
CA ASP A 66 20.45 -4.32 -2.06
C ASP A 66 19.54 -5.08 -1.09
N LEU A 67 18.29 -4.68 -0.92
CA LEU A 67 17.34 -5.41 -0.07
C LEU A 67 17.10 -6.85 -0.57
N CYS A 68 17.29 -7.11 -1.86
CA CYS A 68 17.17 -8.45 -2.42
C CYS A 68 18.18 -9.46 -1.88
N LEU A 69 19.32 -9.00 -1.38
CA LEU A 69 20.43 -9.87 -0.93
C LEU A 69 20.13 -10.60 0.39
N LYS A 70 19.22 -10.06 1.19
CA LYS A 70 18.94 -10.55 2.55
C LYS A 70 17.47 -10.90 2.80
N ARG A 71 16.58 -10.71 1.82
CA ARG A 71 15.18 -11.15 1.95
C ARG A 71 15.06 -12.65 1.87
N ASN A 72 14.10 -13.22 2.55
CA ASN A 72 13.64 -14.59 2.32
C ASN A 72 12.64 -14.62 1.17
N GLN A 73 11.67 -13.72 1.18
CA GLN A 73 10.62 -13.62 0.16
C GLN A 73 10.33 -12.16 -0.21
N ILE A 74 9.74 -11.99 -1.40
CA ILE A 74 9.12 -10.71 -1.78
C ILE A 74 7.75 -10.64 -1.14
N VAL A 75 7.48 -9.58 -0.41
CA VAL A 75 6.17 -9.26 0.16
C VAL A 75 5.48 -8.26 -0.77
N PHE A 76 4.72 -8.78 -1.73
CA PHE A 76 4.13 -7.96 -2.79
C PHE A 76 2.98 -7.11 -2.27
N GLY A 77 1.97 -7.75 -1.72
CA GLY A 77 0.72 -7.19 -1.23
C GLY A 77 -0.30 -8.31 -1.07
N ASP A 78 -1.41 -8.02 -0.39
CA ASP A 78 -2.49 -8.98 -0.11
C ASP A 78 -3.81 -8.24 0.07
N GLY A 79 -4.93 -8.84 -0.31
CA GLY A 79 -6.27 -8.31 -0.15
C GLY A 79 -7.07 -8.26 -1.44
N HIS A 80 -8.14 -7.45 -1.45
CA HIS A 80 -9.07 -7.36 -2.57
C HIS A 80 -8.44 -6.56 -3.73
N PRO A 81 -8.45 -7.07 -4.96
CA PRO A 81 -7.82 -6.39 -6.11
C PRO A 81 -8.57 -5.13 -6.58
N ASP A 82 -9.85 -5.02 -6.26
CA ASP A 82 -10.70 -3.85 -6.55
C ASP A 82 -11.19 -3.25 -5.21
N ALA A 83 -10.27 -3.08 -4.24
CA ALA A 83 -10.59 -2.54 -2.92
C ALA A 83 -10.84 -1.03 -2.98
N ASP A 84 -11.85 -0.55 -2.23
CA ASP A 84 -12.09 0.89 -2.04
C ASP A 84 -11.06 1.55 -1.10
N LEU A 85 -10.28 0.74 -0.35
CA LEU A 85 -9.32 1.22 0.64
C LEU A 85 -8.02 0.41 0.58
N MET A 86 -6.90 1.13 0.46
CA MET A 86 -5.56 0.56 0.46
C MET A 86 -4.78 1.05 1.69
N PHE A 87 -4.11 0.11 2.38
CA PHE A 87 -3.16 0.42 3.44
C PHE A 87 -1.72 0.22 2.93
N ILE A 88 -0.89 1.24 3.11
CA ILE A 88 0.50 1.22 2.65
C ILE A 88 1.41 1.42 3.86
N GLY A 89 2.17 0.38 4.24
CA GLY A 89 3.20 0.46 5.25
C GLY A 89 4.58 0.81 4.68
N GLU A 90 5.56 0.91 5.54
CA GLU A 90 6.93 1.27 5.14
C GLU A 90 7.67 0.09 4.48
N GLY A 91 7.70 -1.06 5.13
CA GLY A 91 8.41 -2.24 4.65
C GLY A 91 8.10 -3.49 5.47
N PRO A 92 8.41 -4.69 4.93
CA PRO A 92 8.17 -5.94 5.62
C PRO A 92 9.04 -6.09 6.87
N GLY A 93 8.46 -6.61 7.94
CA GLY A 93 9.17 -7.13 9.10
C GLY A 93 9.62 -8.58 8.89
N GLU A 94 10.13 -9.20 9.97
CA GLU A 94 10.65 -10.57 9.91
C GLU A 94 9.56 -11.61 9.61
N THR A 95 8.42 -11.49 10.26
CA THR A 95 7.30 -12.40 10.05
C THR A 95 6.76 -12.31 8.62
N GLU A 96 6.67 -11.11 8.10
CA GLU A 96 6.24 -10.84 6.73
C GLU A 96 7.21 -11.41 5.71
N ASP A 97 8.51 -11.22 5.92
CA ASP A 97 9.59 -11.74 5.07
C ASP A 97 9.60 -13.26 5.01
N LEU A 98 9.31 -13.94 6.14
CA LEU A 98 9.22 -15.39 6.20
C LEU A 98 7.94 -15.93 5.53
N ARG A 99 6.82 -15.21 5.62
CA ARG A 99 5.52 -15.66 5.11
C ARG A 99 5.22 -15.17 3.69
N GLY A 100 5.90 -14.13 3.21
CA GLY A 100 5.62 -13.49 1.93
C GLY A 100 4.34 -12.66 1.89
N LEU A 101 3.73 -12.39 3.05
CA LEU A 101 2.47 -11.65 3.21
C LEU A 101 2.68 -10.37 4.03
N PRO A 102 2.02 -9.25 3.68
CA PRO A 102 2.13 -8.01 4.42
C PRO A 102 1.32 -8.04 5.72
N PHE A 103 1.83 -7.37 6.75
CA PHE A 103 1.12 -7.17 8.00
C PHE A 103 0.54 -8.45 8.63
N VAL A 104 1.38 -9.45 8.81
CA VAL A 104 1.05 -10.75 9.46
C VAL A 104 1.77 -10.97 10.78
N GLY A 105 2.59 -10.01 11.22
CA GLY A 105 3.19 -9.95 12.53
C GLY A 105 2.36 -9.10 13.50
N ARG A 106 2.95 -8.75 14.64
CA ARG A 106 2.29 -8.03 15.74
C ARG A 106 1.63 -6.70 15.30
N ALA A 107 2.32 -5.91 14.46
CA ALA A 107 1.74 -4.69 13.90
C ALA A 107 0.56 -5.00 12.96
N GLY A 108 0.63 -6.11 12.24
CA GLY A 108 -0.44 -6.60 11.37
C GLY A 108 -1.69 -7.04 12.13
N GLU A 109 -1.53 -7.64 13.32
CA GLU A 109 -2.66 -7.97 14.20
C GLU A 109 -3.39 -6.71 14.66
N LEU A 110 -2.64 -5.65 15.00
CA LEU A 110 -3.22 -4.36 15.37
C LEU A 110 -3.95 -3.72 14.18
N LEU A 111 -3.33 -3.69 12.99
CA LEU A 111 -3.96 -3.18 11.78
C LEU A 111 -5.26 -3.93 11.48
N THR A 112 -5.26 -5.27 11.60
CA THR A 112 -6.48 -6.08 11.41
C THR A 112 -7.58 -5.68 12.38
N GLN A 113 -7.24 -5.45 13.67
CA GLN A 113 -8.22 -4.99 14.65
C GLN A 113 -8.76 -3.59 14.33
N MET A 114 -7.92 -2.68 13.83
CA MET A 114 -8.36 -1.35 13.40
C MET A 114 -9.32 -1.44 12.21
N ILE A 115 -9.03 -2.30 11.23
CA ILE A 115 -9.89 -2.52 10.06
C ILE A 115 -11.23 -3.14 10.50
N GLU A 116 -11.18 -4.26 11.23
CA GLU A 116 -12.38 -5.04 11.53
C GLU A 116 -13.24 -4.42 12.63
N LYS A 117 -12.62 -3.91 13.70
CA LYS A 117 -13.34 -3.34 14.84
C LYS A 117 -13.52 -1.83 14.74
N GLY A 118 -12.57 -1.12 14.12
CA GLY A 118 -12.62 0.33 13.95
C GLY A 118 -13.47 0.74 12.76
N LEU A 119 -13.20 0.17 11.59
CA LEU A 119 -13.89 0.51 10.35
C LEU A 119 -15.09 -0.40 10.07
N GLY A 120 -15.20 -1.56 10.72
CA GLY A 120 -16.31 -2.50 10.54
C GLY A 120 -16.29 -3.24 9.18
N ILE A 121 -15.15 -3.28 8.50
CA ILE A 121 -14.97 -3.98 7.21
C ILE A 121 -14.04 -5.18 7.40
N ALA A 122 -14.18 -6.20 6.55
CA ALA A 122 -13.31 -7.35 6.63
C ALA A 122 -11.89 -7.02 6.12
N ARG A 123 -10.85 -7.60 6.73
CA ARG A 123 -9.47 -7.44 6.24
C ARG A 123 -9.32 -7.87 4.77
N SER A 124 -10.12 -8.85 4.31
CA SER A 124 -10.13 -9.33 2.93
C SER A 124 -10.66 -8.31 1.91
N ASP A 125 -11.40 -7.30 2.38
CA ASP A 125 -12.08 -6.31 1.52
C ASP A 125 -11.20 -5.07 1.27
N VAL A 126 -10.06 -4.98 1.93
CA VAL A 126 -9.04 -3.94 1.72
C VAL A 126 -7.82 -4.51 1.01
N TYR A 127 -6.99 -3.66 0.40
CA TYR A 127 -5.69 -4.07 -0.13
C TYR A 127 -4.58 -3.55 0.78
N ILE A 128 -3.59 -4.38 1.09
CA ILE A 128 -2.50 -4.05 2.00
C ILE A 128 -1.16 -4.31 1.33
N CYS A 129 -0.27 -3.32 1.34
CA CYS A 129 1.08 -3.48 0.82
C CYS A 129 2.08 -2.61 1.61
N ASN A 130 3.31 -2.50 1.12
CA ASN A 130 4.35 -1.65 1.68
C ASN A 130 5.03 -0.82 0.58
N ILE A 131 5.69 0.27 0.96
CA ILE A 131 6.52 1.09 0.07
C ILE A 131 7.62 0.22 -0.56
N VAL A 132 8.39 -0.54 0.28
CA VAL A 132 9.36 -1.50 -0.22
C VAL A 132 8.84 -2.94 -0.08
N LYS A 133 9.18 -3.80 -1.06
CA LYS A 133 8.67 -5.18 -1.13
C LYS A 133 9.62 -6.21 -0.50
N CYS A 134 10.76 -5.77 0.01
CA CYS A 134 11.78 -6.60 0.65
C CYS A 134 12.08 -6.06 2.04
N ARG A 135 12.34 -6.96 3.00
CA ARG A 135 12.69 -6.60 4.38
C ARG A 135 14.02 -5.84 4.45
N PRO A 136 14.07 -4.62 5.01
CA PRO A 136 15.33 -3.98 5.33
C PRO A 136 16.06 -4.71 6.47
N PRO A 137 17.41 -4.77 6.46
CA PRO A 137 18.18 -5.41 7.51
C PRO A 137 17.81 -4.85 8.89
N GLN A 138 17.55 -5.75 9.85
CA GLN A 138 17.18 -5.39 11.23
C GLN A 138 15.93 -4.49 11.33
N ASN A 139 15.05 -4.54 10.33
CA ASN A 139 13.84 -3.71 10.22
C ASN A 139 14.13 -2.20 10.29
N ARG A 140 15.30 -1.75 9.79
CA ARG A 140 15.57 -0.32 9.67
C ARG A 140 14.66 0.35 8.66
N THR A 141 14.54 1.66 8.74
CA THR A 141 13.91 2.47 7.69
C THR A 141 14.60 2.23 6.34
N PRO A 142 13.85 2.03 5.24
CA PRO A 142 14.40 1.92 3.90
C PRO A 142 15.17 3.18 3.49
N LEU A 143 16.27 2.99 2.78
CA LEU A 143 17.06 4.11 2.26
C LEU A 143 16.38 4.73 1.02
N PRO A 144 16.59 6.03 0.73
CA PRO A 144 16.00 6.67 -0.43
C PRO A 144 16.22 5.94 -1.76
N PRO A 145 17.41 5.37 -2.07
CA PRO A 145 17.59 4.57 -3.29
C PRO A 145 16.77 3.28 -3.32
N GLU A 146 16.53 2.64 -2.15
CA GLU A 146 15.71 1.44 -2.03
C GLU A 146 14.24 1.75 -2.28
N VAL A 147 13.76 2.87 -1.73
CA VAL A 147 12.42 3.41 -1.98
C VAL A 147 12.25 3.73 -3.46
N ALA A 148 13.19 4.47 -4.05
CA ALA A 148 13.15 4.84 -5.47
C ALA A 148 13.10 3.62 -6.40
N ALA A 149 13.87 2.58 -6.10
CA ALA A 149 13.86 1.33 -6.88
C ALA A 149 12.54 0.55 -6.77
N CYS A 150 11.83 0.65 -5.64
CA CYS A 150 10.54 -0.01 -5.41
C CYS A 150 9.32 0.82 -5.86
N ARG A 151 9.47 2.14 -5.98
CA ARG A 151 8.39 3.08 -6.25
C ARG A 151 7.53 2.72 -7.47
N PRO A 152 8.08 2.32 -8.64
CA PRO A 152 7.26 1.98 -9.80
C PRO A 152 6.26 0.83 -9.54
N PHE A 153 6.61 -0.10 -8.64
CA PHE A 153 5.72 -1.21 -8.30
C PHE A 153 4.62 -0.80 -7.33
N LEU A 154 4.91 0.13 -6.40
CA LEU A 154 3.89 0.70 -5.55
C LEU A 154 2.91 1.52 -6.37
N ASP A 155 3.40 2.40 -7.25
CA ASP A 155 2.56 3.22 -8.13
C ASP A 155 1.67 2.33 -9.01
N GLY A 156 2.24 1.27 -9.62
CA GLY A 156 1.45 0.30 -10.38
C GLY A 156 0.40 -0.46 -9.54
N GLN A 157 0.63 -0.68 -8.25
CA GLN A 157 -0.39 -1.25 -7.37
C GLN A 157 -1.50 -0.25 -7.02
N ILE A 158 -1.14 1.02 -6.82
CA ILE A 158 -2.12 2.10 -6.56
C ILE A 158 -3.02 2.30 -7.79
N ASP A 159 -2.45 2.24 -8.99
CA ASP A 159 -3.20 2.39 -10.23
C ASP A 159 -4.08 1.15 -10.53
N ALA A 160 -3.71 -0.01 -10.02
CA ALA A 160 -4.38 -1.28 -10.28
C ALA A 160 -5.56 -1.55 -9.33
N VAL A 161 -5.51 -1.07 -8.08
CA VAL A 161 -6.52 -1.26 -7.04
C VAL A 161 -7.51 -0.11 -7.04
#